data_5875979778d36d94af7a56b150649300
#
_entry.id   5875979778d36d94af7a56b150649300
#
_cell.length_a   1.000
_cell.length_b   1.000
_cell.length_c   1.000
_cell.angle_alpha   90.00
_cell.angle_beta   90.00
_cell.angle_gamma   90.00
#
_symmetry.space_group_name_H-M   'P 1'
#
loop_
_entity.id
_entity.type
_entity.pdbx_description
1 polymer ?
#
loop_
_entity_poly.entity_id
_entity_poly.type
_entity_poly.pdbx_seq_one_letter_code
_entity_poly.pdbx_strand_id
1 'polypeptide(L)'
;MRVAVPREVKNNEFRVALTPAGAHELVRHGHQVFVERDAGAGSAIGDADFAAAGAALLDSADDVWAAGDLILKVKEPVQAEYHRMRKGQVLFTYLHLAASEACTRAMLESGVTGIAYETVQTASGALPLLAPMSEVAGRLAPQVGAYHLMRQGGGRGVLMGGVPGVYAAKVVVIGAGVSGMNAAAIALGMQAEVLLLDRDIDRLRQAEAIYRGHCKTVASNAYEVERAVLDADLVIGAVLVAGARAPKLVDNDLVSRMKRGSVLVDISIDQGGCFADSRPTTHDDPVYRVHDSVFYCVANMPGAVPHTSTYALTNVTVPYALAIADLGWRAALAADEALARGLNTHQGHLTNQAVAQAHGLAWVPLAKLPA
;
A
#
# COMPACT_ATOMS: atom_id res chain seq x y z
N MET A 1 3.33 -25.37 12.62
CA MET A 1 3.54 -25.07 11.18
C MET A 1 4.95 -24.54 10.98
N ARG A 2 5.52 -24.68 9.80
CA ARG A 2 6.79 -24.06 9.41
C ARG A 2 6.49 -22.75 8.67
N VAL A 3 6.87 -21.62 9.27
CA VAL A 3 6.65 -20.26 8.73
C VAL A 3 7.97 -19.76 8.20
N ALA A 4 7.98 -19.26 6.98
CA ALA A 4 9.21 -18.80 6.35
C ALA A 4 9.07 -17.40 5.75
N VAL A 5 10.12 -16.61 5.88
CA VAL A 5 10.18 -15.20 5.50
C VAL A 5 11.39 -14.99 4.58
N PRO A 6 11.21 -15.05 3.26
CA PRO A 6 12.26 -14.71 2.33
C PRO A 6 12.52 -13.20 2.31
N ARG A 7 13.71 -12.82 1.89
CA ARG A 7 14.05 -11.43 1.59
C ARG A 7 13.27 -10.97 0.36
N GLU A 8 12.78 -9.73 0.40
CA GLU A 8 12.15 -9.11 -0.76
C GLU A 8 13.18 -8.82 -1.87
N VAL A 9 12.79 -9.12 -3.10
CA VAL A 9 13.69 -8.99 -4.27
C VAL A 9 13.17 -7.98 -5.31
N LYS A 10 12.00 -7.41 -5.08
CA LYS A 10 11.46 -6.36 -5.94
C LYS A 10 12.25 -5.07 -5.78
N ASN A 11 12.47 -4.34 -6.88
CA ASN A 11 13.23 -3.09 -6.85
C ASN A 11 12.66 -2.11 -5.82
N ASN A 12 13.55 -1.52 -5.01
CA ASN A 12 13.21 -0.57 -3.94
C ASN A 12 12.23 -1.14 -2.89
N GLU A 13 12.20 -2.47 -2.68
CA GLU A 13 11.48 -3.09 -1.60
C GLU A 13 12.43 -3.54 -0.50
N PHE A 14 12.44 -2.78 0.60
CA PHE A 14 13.32 -2.96 1.74
C PHE A 14 12.57 -3.35 3.02
N ARG A 15 11.24 -3.54 2.93
CA ARG A 15 10.42 -4.04 4.04
C ARG A 15 10.64 -5.53 4.21
N VAL A 16 10.29 -6.05 5.38
CA VAL A 16 10.24 -7.47 5.68
C VAL A 16 8.87 -7.84 6.26
N ALA A 17 8.37 -9.03 5.93
CA ALA A 17 7.01 -9.45 6.28
C ALA A 17 6.82 -9.86 7.75
N LEU A 18 7.88 -9.88 8.53
CA LEU A 18 7.86 -10.25 9.94
C LEU A 18 8.85 -9.38 10.72
N THR A 19 8.52 -9.07 11.98
CA THR A 19 9.45 -8.46 12.95
C THR A 19 9.92 -9.50 13.95
N PRO A 20 11.00 -9.24 14.72
CA PRO A 20 11.40 -10.11 15.82
C PRO A 20 10.26 -10.38 16.81
N ALA A 21 9.42 -9.38 17.10
CA ALA A 21 8.25 -9.57 17.96
C ALA A 21 7.25 -10.58 17.36
N GLY A 22 6.97 -10.49 16.06
CA GLY A 22 6.12 -11.45 15.37
C GLY A 22 6.74 -12.85 15.30
N ALA A 23 8.06 -12.95 15.10
CA ALA A 23 8.79 -14.20 15.13
C ALA A 23 8.69 -14.86 16.53
N HIS A 24 8.89 -14.07 17.59
CA HIS A 24 8.75 -14.54 18.97
C HIS A 24 7.36 -15.09 19.26
N GLU A 25 6.29 -14.41 18.82
CA GLU A 25 4.91 -14.88 19.02
C GLU A 25 4.65 -16.19 18.28
N LEU A 26 5.10 -16.34 17.02
CA LEU A 26 4.97 -17.58 16.27
C LEU A 26 5.72 -18.74 16.95
N VAL A 27 6.96 -18.50 17.43
CA VAL A 27 7.75 -19.49 18.17
C VAL A 27 7.07 -19.87 19.48
N ARG A 28 6.53 -18.89 20.22
CA ARG A 28 5.79 -19.13 21.47
C ARG A 28 4.54 -19.99 21.28
N HIS A 29 3.91 -19.90 20.11
CA HIS A 29 2.78 -20.76 19.70
C HIS A 29 3.24 -22.16 19.19
N GLY A 30 4.53 -22.46 19.23
CA GLY A 30 5.08 -23.78 18.86
C GLY A 30 5.35 -23.92 17.36
N HIS A 31 5.40 -22.83 16.61
CA HIS A 31 5.77 -22.85 15.20
C HIS A 31 7.28 -22.74 15.02
N GLN A 32 7.78 -23.28 13.91
CA GLN A 32 9.16 -23.08 13.47
C GLN A 32 9.19 -21.87 12.53
N VAL A 33 10.07 -20.92 12.81
CA VAL A 33 10.22 -19.68 12.01
C VAL A 33 11.58 -19.70 11.33
N PHE A 34 11.57 -19.55 10.02
CA PHE A 34 12.78 -19.47 9.16
C PHE A 34 12.81 -18.09 8.50
N VAL A 35 13.96 -17.42 8.59
CA VAL A 35 14.14 -16.09 8.00
C VAL A 35 15.38 -16.13 7.11
N GLU A 36 15.29 -15.59 5.91
CA GLU A 36 16.46 -15.42 5.04
C GLU A 36 17.40 -14.39 5.65
N ARG A 37 18.71 -14.66 5.61
CA ARG A 37 19.71 -13.69 6.07
C ARG A 37 19.53 -12.34 5.38
N ASP A 38 19.76 -11.29 6.13
CA ASP A 38 19.61 -9.90 5.70
C ASP A 38 18.18 -9.51 5.27
N ALA A 39 17.16 -10.36 5.48
CA ALA A 39 15.80 -10.03 5.10
C ALA A 39 15.27 -8.76 5.78
N GLY A 40 15.67 -8.50 7.01
CA GLY A 40 15.29 -7.31 7.79
C GLY A 40 16.22 -6.11 7.64
N ALA A 41 17.39 -6.27 7.01
CA ALA A 41 18.45 -5.26 6.98
C ALA A 41 17.96 -3.89 6.44
N GLY A 42 17.18 -3.90 5.37
CA GLY A 42 16.59 -2.69 4.79
C GLY A 42 15.61 -1.97 5.70
N SER A 43 15.04 -2.67 6.69
CA SER A 43 14.15 -2.11 7.72
C SER A 43 14.88 -1.84 9.06
N ALA A 44 16.20 -1.85 9.06
CA ALA A 44 17.06 -1.71 10.25
C ALA A 44 16.76 -2.78 11.33
N ILE A 45 16.47 -4.02 10.91
CA ILE A 45 16.29 -5.19 11.76
C ILE A 45 17.40 -6.19 11.39
N GLY A 46 18.24 -6.51 12.36
CA GLY A 46 19.38 -7.40 12.14
C GLY A 46 19.03 -8.88 12.27
N ASP A 47 19.86 -9.74 11.68
CA ASP A 47 19.76 -11.20 11.81
C ASP A 47 19.81 -11.65 13.28
N ALA A 48 20.63 -10.99 14.10
CA ALA A 48 20.74 -11.28 15.53
C ALA A 48 19.41 -11.06 16.27
N ASP A 49 18.61 -10.09 15.87
CA ASP A 49 17.31 -9.81 16.48
C ASP A 49 16.30 -10.93 16.19
N PHE A 50 16.30 -11.45 14.97
CA PHE A 50 15.48 -12.61 14.60
C PHE A 50 15.94 -13.89 15.31
N ALA A 51 17.25 -14.13 15.40
CA ALA A 51 17.80 -15.27 16.11
C ALA A 51 17.46 -15.22 17.62
N ALA A 52 17.57 -14.05 18.24
CA ALA A 52 17.17 -13.82 19.63
C ALA A 52 15.68 -14.06 19.89
N ALA A 53 14.84 -13.81 18.86
CA ALA A 53 13.40 -14.10 18.88
C ALA A 53 13.07 -15.59 18.65
N GLY A 54 14.07 -16.45 18.41
CA GLY A 54 13.91 -17.89 18.21
C GLY A 54 13.73 -18.32 16.76
N ALA A 55 13.93 -17.45 15.78
CA ALA A 55 13.92 -17.80 14.37
C ALA A 55 15.25 -18.46 13.96
N ALA A 56 15.19 -19.42 13.05
CA ALA A 56 16.34 -20.00 12.38
C ALA A 56 16.67 -19.16 11.12
N LEU A 57 17.94 -18.81 10.95
CA LEU A 57 18.41 -18.09 9.78
C LEU A 57 18.82 -19.08 8.69
N LEU A 58 18.44 -18.81 7.45
CA LEU A 58 18.83 -19.58 6.27
C LEU A 58 19.55 -18.68 5.26
N ASP A 59 20.52 -19.27 4.56
CA ASP A 59 21.45 -18.48 3.73
C ASP A 59 20.90 -18.18 2.32
N SER A 60 19.90 -18.93 1.87
CA SER A 60 19.37 -18.76 0.51
C SER A 60 17.85 -18.70 0.47
N ALA A 61 17.34 -17.98 -0.53
CA ALA A 61 15.90 -17.95 -0.81
C ALA A 61 15.34 -19.35 -1.12
N ASP A 62 16.11 -20.21 -1.81
CA ASP A 62 15.68 -21.57 -2.15
C ASP A 62 15.44 -22.39 -0.89
N ASP A 63 16.35 -22.32 0.09
CA ASP A 63 16.19 -23.02 1.37
C ASP A 63 15.01 -22.49 2.18
N VAL A 64 14.84 -21.16 2.21
CA VAL A 64 13.72 -20.52 2.93
C VAL A 64 12.37 -20.93 2.33
N TRP A 65 12.22 -20.84 1.02
CA TRP A 65 10.99 -21.24 0.34
C TRP A 65 10.71 -22.75 0.50
N ALA A 66 11.75 -23.59 0.43
CA ALA A 66 11.63 -25.03 0.62
C ALA A 66 11.23 -25.39 2.05
N ALA A 67 11.73 -24.67 3.06
CA ALA A 67 11.44 -24.92 4.48
C ALA A 67 9.99 -24.57 4.87
N GLY A 68 9.39 -23.53 4.24
CA GLY A 68 8.11 -22.98 4.68
C GLY A 68 6.87 -23.75 4.16
N ASP A 69 5.92 -23.99 5.05
CA ASP A 69 4.54 -24.36 4.72
C ASP A 69 3.71 -23.08 4.51
N LEU A 70 3.98 -22.03 5.31
CA LEU A 70 3.44 -20.70 5.20
C LEU A 70 4.58 -19.73 4.86
N ILE A 71 4.49 -19.09 3.70
CA ILE A 71 5.42 -18.06 3.26
C ILE A 71 4.81 -16.69 3.54
N LEU A 72 5.51 -15.87 4.30
CA LEU A 72 5.15 -14.47 4.55
C LEU A 72 6.03 -13.57 3.70
N LYS A 73 5.41 -12.75 2.86
CA LYS A 73 6.08 -11.72 2.05
C LYS A 73 5.36 -10.38 2.19
N VAL A 74 6.02 -9.33 1.74
CA VAL A 74 5.40 -8.01 1.60
C VAL A 74 4.80 -7.85 0.21
N LYS A 75 5.57 -8.18 -0.84
CA LYS A 75 5.15 -8.03 -2.24
C LYS A 75 4.91 -9.37 -2.93
N GLU A 76 4.14 -9.28 -4.01
CA GLU A 76 3.89 -10.41 -4.90
C GLU A 76 5.19 -11.06 -5.37
N PRO A 77 5.20 -12.39 -5.58
CA PRO A 77 6.32 -13.06 -6.21
C PRO A 77 6.64 -12.47 -7.59
N VAL A 78 7.92 -12.36 -7.89
CA VAL A 78 8.43 -11.98 -9.20
C VAL A 78 8.92 -13.20 -9.99
N GLN A 79 9.21 -13.04 -11.27
CA GLN A 79 9.61 -14.14 -12.16
C GLN A 79 10.75 -15.01 -11.59
N ALA A 80 11.71 -14.40 -10.88
CA ALA A 80 12.81 -15.11 -10.24
C ALA A 80 12.38 -16.01 -9.07
N GLU A 81 11.16 -15.84 -8.55
CA GLU A 81 10.62 -16.59 -7.42
C GLU A 81 9.57 -17.63 -7.82
N TYR A 82 9.02 -17.59 -9.06
CA TYR A 82 7.88 -18.43 -9.46
C TYR A 82 8.17 -19.92 -9.33
N HIS A 83 9.38 -20.35 -9.61
CA HIS A 83 9.80 -21.76 -9.52
C HIS A 83 9.87 -22.30 -8.09
N ARG A 84 9.82 -21.41 -7.06
CA ARG A 84 9.86 -21.77 -5.64
C ARG A 84 8.49 -22.08 -5.06
N MET A 85 7.44 -21.57 -5.71
CA MET A 85 6.05 -21.81 -5.29
C MET A 85 5.67 -23.28 -5.55
N ARG A 86 4.95 -23.88 -4.63
CA ARG A 86 4.53 -25.29 -4.77
C ARG A 86 3.13 -25.56 -4.22
N LYS A 87 2.51 -26.58 -4.74
CA LYS A 87 1.24 -27.12 -4.22
C LYS A 87 1.36 -27.47 -2.72
N GLY A 88 0.33 -27.14 -1.96
CA GLY A 88 0.28 -27.36 -0.51
C GLY A 88 0.93 -26.25 0.32
N GLN A 89 1.63 -25.30 -0.32
CA GLN A 89 2.18 -24.12 0.34
C GLN A 89 1.14 -23.01 0.41
N VAL A 90 1.17 -22.25 1.48
CA VAL A 90 0.37 -21.01 1.63
C VAL A 90 1.28 -19.81 1.46
N LEU A 91 0.87 -18.88 0.63
CA LEU A 91 1.54 -17.59 0.46
C LEU A 91 0.61 -16.49 0.98
N PHE A 92 1.05 -15.73 1.97
CA PHE A 92 0.32 -14.62 2.58
C PHE A 92 1.09 -13.32 2.38
N THR A 93 0.62 -12.44 1.52
CA THR A 93 1.33 -11.25 1.02
C THR A 93 0.39 -10.32 0.25
N TYR A 94 0.83 -9.12 -0.14
CA TYR A 94 0.20 -8.40 -1.24
C TYR A 94 0.44 -9.17 -2.54
N LEU A 95 -0.59 -9.45 -3.29
CA LEU A 95 -0.51 -10.21 -4.53
C LEU A 95 -0.71 -9.38 -5.80
N HIS A 96 -1.55 -8.36 -5.74
CA HIS A 96 -1.89 -7.46 -6.86
C HIS A 96 -2.17 -8.21 -8.18
N LEU A 97 -2.79 -9.38 -8.12
CA LEU A 97 -2.96 -10.28 -9.26
C LEU A 97 -3.68 -9.63 -10.44
N ALA A 98 -4.67 -8.78 -10.19
CA ALA A 98 -5.39 -8.07 -11.25
C ALA A 98 -4.47 -7.17 -12.12
N ALA A 99 -3.31 -6.76 -11.60
CA ALA A 99 -2.33 -5.94 -12.32
C ALA A 99 -1.24 -6.76 -13.02
N SER A 100 -1.13 -8.09 -12.74
CA SER A 100 -0.05 -8.95 -13.26
C SER A 100 -0.56 -10.30 -13.74
N GLU A 101 -0.78 -10.43 -15.03
CA GLU A 101 -1.16 -11.73 -15.65
C GLU A 101 -0.07 -12.79 -15.43
N ALA A 102 1.20 -12.41 -15.54
CA ALA A 102 2.32 -13.35 -15.36
C ALA A 102 2.34 -13.95 -13.95
N CYS A 103 2.19 -13.13 -12.91
CA CYS A 103 2.11 -13.60 -11.52
C CYS A 103 0.87 -14.47 -11.31
N THR A 104 -0.28 -14.04 -11.85
CA THR A 104 -1.54 -14.81 -11.76
C THR A 104 -1.38 -16.21 -12.36
N ARG A 105 -0.82 -16.33 -13.57
CA ARG A 105 -0.56 -17.63 -14.21
C ARG A 105 0.41 -18.48 -13.42
N ALA A 106 1.52 -17.91 -12.94
CA ALA A 106 2.49 -18.65 -12.14
C ALA A 106 1.88 -19.18 -10.83
N MET A 107 1.02 -18.40 -10.15
CA MET A 107 0.29 -18.85 -8.96
C MET A 107 -0.66 -20.01 -9.26
N LEU A 108 -1.35 -19.98 -10.40
CA LEU A 108 -2.25 -21.06 -10.83
C LEU A 108 -1.47 -22.32 -11.20
N GLU A 109 -0.40 -22.19 -11.96
CA GLU A 109 0.46 -23.30 -12.41
C GLU A 109 1.15 -24.01 -11.25
N SER A 110 1.64 -23.26 -10.26
CA SER A 110 2.28 -23.82 -9.06
C SER A 110 1.30 -24.52 -8.13
N GLY A 111 0.01 -24.20 -8.21
CA GLY A 111 -1.02 -24.70 -7.31
C GLY A 111 -0.90 -24.20 -5.87
N VAL A 112 -0.13 -23.14 -5.62
CA VAL A 112 0.03 -22.50 -4.31
C VAL A 112 -1.30 -21.91 -3.83
N THR A 113 -1.53 -21.92 -2.52
CA THR A 113 -2.66 -21.21 -1.89
C THR A 113 -2.28 -19.78 -1.63
N GLY A 114 -2.83 -18.85 -2.38
CA GLY A 114 -2.54 -17.42 -2.26
C GLY A 114 -3.62 -16.67 -1.48
N ILE A 115 -3.24 -16.07 -0.35
CA ILE A 115 -4.08 -15.21 0.47
C ILE A 115 -3.53 -13.79 0.37
N ALA A 116 -4.30 -12.90 -0.26
CA ALA A 116 -3.86 -11.53 -0.56
C ALA A 116 -4.23 -10.57 0.56
N TYR A 117 -3.27 -9.80 1.04
CA TYR A 117 -3.50 -8.75 2.06
C TYR A 117 -4.55 -7.74 1.62
N GLU A 118 -4.48 -7.28 0.36
CA GLU A 118 -5.33 -6.23 -0.18
C GLU A 118 -6.78 -6.64 -0.42
N THR A 119 -7.09 -7.94 -0.34
CA THR A 119 -8.45 -8.44 -0.48
C THR A 119 -9.07 -8.93 0.82
N VAL A 120 -8.31 -8.95 1.93
CA VAL A 120 -8.88 -9.12 3.27
C VAL A 120 -9.77 -7.92 3.56
N GLN A 121 -11.09 -8.17 3.68
CA GLN A 121 -12.08 -7.10 3.76
C GLN A 121 -13.15 -7.42 4.80
N THR A 122 -13.36 -6.51 5.73
CA THR A 122 -14.41 -6.62 6.76
C THR A 122 -15.81 -6.48 6.16
N ALA A 123 -16.83 -6.80 6.94
CA ALA A 123 -18.23 -6.61 6.56
C ALA A 123 -18.57 -5.13 6.30
N SER A 124 -17.88 -4.19 6.95
CA SER A 124 -18.03 -2.75 6.70
C SER A 124 -17.33 -2.26 5.42
N GLY A 125 -16.63 -3.14 4.70
CA GLY A 125 -15.85 -2.78 3.51
C GLY A 125 -14.44 -2.26 3.81
N ALA A 126 -14.02 -2.19 5.08
CA ALA A 126 -12.67 -1.78 5.44
C ALA A 126 -11.63 -2.84 5.01
N LEU A 127 -10.44 -2.37 4.63
CA LEU A 127 -9.31 -3.20 4.20
C LEU A 127 -8.19 -3.14 5.27
N PRO A 128 -8.29 -3.93 6.35
CA PRO A 128 -7.45 -3.76 7.53
C PRO A 128 -5.95 -3.97 7.26
N LEU A 129 -5.61 -4.82 6.30
CA LEU A 129 -4.20 -5.09 5.96
C LEU A 129 -3.63 -4.12 4.92
N LEU A 130 -4.49 -3.36 4.21
CA LEU A 130 -4.07 -2.30 3.29
C LEU A 130 -3.99 -0.94 4.01
N ALA A 131 -4.81 -0.71 5.02
CA ALA A 131 -4.91 0.56 5.73
C ALA A 131 -3.56 1.12 6.22
N PRO A 132 -2.64 0.34 6.85
CA PRO A 132 -1.37 0.87 7.32
C PRO A 132 -0.50 1.45 6.20
N MET A 133 -0.52 0.84 5.02
CA MET A 133 0.25 1.37 3.87
C MET A 133 -0.40 2.64 3.32
N SER A 134 -1.72 2.72 3.36
CA SER A 134 -2.44 3.95 3.02
C SER A 134 -2.16 5.08 4.02
N GLU A 135 -2.01 4.77 5.32
CA GLU A 135 -1.61 5.73 6.33
C GLU A 135 -0.19 6.24 6.10
N VAL A 136 0.76 5.34 5.85
CA VAL A 136 2.16 5.70 5.56
C VAL A 136 2.24 6.56 4.30
N ALA A 137 1.58 6.17 3.21
CA ALA A 137 1.57 6.93 1.96
C ALA A 137 0.95 8.32 2.15
N GLY A 138 -0.16 8.41 2.89
CA GLY A 138 -0.80 9.67 3.24
C GLY A 138 0.15 10.60 4.00
N ARG A 139 0.85 10.07 5.01
CA ARG A 139 1.81 10.86 5.81
C ARG A 139 3.06 11.27 5.04
N LEU A 140 3.48 10.49 4.05
CA LEU A 140 4.62 10.83 3.19
C LEU A 140 4.28 11.91 2.16
N ALA A 141 3.06 11.93 1.64
CA ALA A 141 2.68 12.81 0.54
C ALA A 141 2.95 14.31 0.80
N PRO A 142 2.62 14.89 1.97
CA PRO A 142 2.99 16.27 2.27
C PRO A 142 4.49 16.49 2.41
N GLN A 143 5.25 15.49 2.88
CA GLN A 143 6.71 15.60 3.05
C GLN A 143 7.42 15.65 1.70
N VAL A 144 7.09 14.72 0.79
CA VAL A 144 7.64 14.76 -0.58
C VAL A 144 7.13 15.98 -1.34
N GLY A 145 5.86 16.37 -1.13
CA GLY A 145 5.29 17.59 -1.69
C GLY A 145 6.05 18.84 -1.24
N ALA A 146 6.36 18.95 0.03
CA ALA A 146 7.14 20.05 0.59
C ALA A 146 8.56 20.12 0.01
N TYR A 147 9.22 18.96 -0.14
CA TYR A 147 10.53 18.89 -0.78
C TYR A 147 10.49 19.38 -2.23
N HIS A 148 9.50 18.92 -3.00
CA HIS A 148 9.37 19.29 -4.41
C HIS A 148 8.80 20.69 -4.61
N LEU A 149 8.18 21.32 -3.61
CA LEU A 149 7.86 22.77 -3.64
C LEU A 149 9.09 23.65 -3.54
N MET A 150 10.20 23.16 -2.96
CA MET A 150 11.46 23.89 -2.94
C MET A 150 12.04 24.04 -4.35
N ARG A 151 12.84 25.09 -4.57
CA ARG A 151 13.45 25.37 -5.87
C ARG A 151 14.32 24.21 -6.37
N GLN A 152 15.07 23.58 -5.50
CA GLN A 152 15.92 22.41 -5.80
C GLN A 152 15.11 21.18 -6.20
N GLY A 153 13.91 21.01 -5.61
CA GLY A 153 12.96 19.95 -5.95
C GLY A 153 12.17 20.21 -7.24
N GLY A 154 12.44 21.32 -7.92
CA GLY A 154 11.78 21.70 -9.17
C GLY A 154 10.55 22.60 -9.01
N GLY A 155 10.14 22.90 -7.79
CA GLY A 155 8.95 23.67 -7.45
C GLY A 155 9.14 25.19 -7.52
N ARG A 156 8.12 25.89 -7.07
CA ARG A 156 8.02 27.36 -7.12
C ARG A 156 8.74 28.08 -5.96
N GLY A 157 9.39 27.35 -5.05
CA GLY A 157 10.12 27.92 -3.92
C GLY A 157 9.21 28.39 -2.78
N VAL A 158 8.14 27.65 -2.50
CA VAL A 158 7.19 27.93 -1.40
C VAL A 158 7.48 27.04 -0.21
N LEU A 159 7.52 27.65 0.99
CA LEU A 159 7.63 26.95 2.26
C LEU A 159 6.22 26.56 2.76
N MET A 160 6.04 25.32 3.19
CA MET A 160 4.73 24.78 3.58
C MET A 160 4.02 25.66 4.63
N GLY A 161 4.68 26.01 5.72
CA GLY A 161 4.09 26.80 6.81
C GLY A 161 4.20 28.31 6.63
N GLY A 162 4.82 28.80 5.55
CA GLY A 162 5.15 30.22 5.44
C GLY A 162 6.09 30.70 6.54
N VAL A 163 6.10 31.99 6.78
CA VAL A 163 6.77 32.67 7.91
C VAL A 163 5.97 33.91 8.28
N PRO A 164 6.18 34.54 9.46
CA PRO A 164 5.48 35.76 9.80
C PRO A 164 5.52 36.82 8.70
N GLY A 165 4.34 37.27 8.23
CA GLY A 165 4.19 38.21 7.13
C GLY A 165 4.16 37.58 5.73
N VAL A 166 4.29 36.22 5.60
CA VAL A 166 4.21 35.50 4.32
C VAL A 166 3.21 34.35 4.45
N TYR A 167 2.35 34.18 3.46
CA TYR A 167 1.34 33.11 3.44
C TYR A 167 1.97 31.71 3.47
N ALA A 168 1.30 30.78 4.13
CA ALA A 168 1.57 29.36 4.03
C ALA A 168 1.20 28.81 2.65
N ALA A 169 1.73 27.65 2.29
CA ALA A 169 1.34 26.94 1.09
C ALA A 169 -0.11 26.50 1.17
N LYS A 170 -0.82 26.54 0.04
CA LYS A 170 -2.16 26.00 -0.12
C LYS A 170 -2.08 24.57 -0.58
N VAL A 171 -2.52 23.65 0.30
CA VAL A 171 -2.53 22.22 0.05
C VAL A 171 -3.96 21.75 -0.18
N VAL A 172 -4.20 21.14 -1.33
CA VAL A 172 -5.48 20.53 -1.69
C VAL A 172 -5.34 19.02 -1.62
N VAL A 173 -6.17 18.37 -0.81
CA VAL A 173 -6.26 16.91 -0.72
C VAL A 173 -7.57 16.46 -1.34
N ILE A 174 -7.51 15.61 -2.37
CA ILE A 174 -8.68 15.07 -3.06
C ILE A 174 -8.90 13.62 -2.60
N GLY A 175 -9.94 13.40 -1.81
CA GLY A 175 -10.29 12.15 -1.17
C GLY A 175 -10.05 12.17 0.34
N ALA A 176 -11.10 11.97 1.15
CA ALA A 176 -11.06 11.91 2.62
C ALA A 176 -11.07 10.45 3.14
N GLY A 177 -10.45 9.54 2.39
CA GLY A 177 -10.17 8.18 2.82
C GLY A 177 -8.97 8.12 3.79
N VAL A 178 -8.48 6.91 4.08
CA VAL A 178 -7.35 6.70 5.00
C VAL A 178 -6.13 7.55 4.61
N SER A 179 -5.71 7.50 3.33
CA SER A 179 -4.55 8.26 2.86
C SER A 179 -4.78 9.76 2.94
N GLY A 180 -5.95 10.25 2.48
CA GLY A 180 -6.23 11.68 2.46
C GLY A 180 -6.34 12.31 3.84
N MET A 181 -6.96 11.61 4.80
CA MET A 181 -7.01 12.06 6.19
C MET A 181 -5.59 12.16 6.78
N ASN A 182 -4.73 11.16 6.56
CA ASN A 182 -3.35 11.20 7.02
C ASN A 182 -2.52 12.29 6.32
N ALA A 183 -2.77 12.54 5.02
CA ALA A 183 -2.13 13.65 4.29
C ALA A 183 -2.56 15.02 4.87
N ALA A 184 -3.85 15.20 5.12
CA ALA A 184 -4.36 16.43 5.74
C ALA A 184 -3.74 16.64 7.13
N ALA A 185 -3.65 15.60 7.96
CA ALA A 185 -3.05 15.68 9.30
C ALA A 185 -1.59 16.18 9.27
N ILE A 186 -0.77 15.62 8.36
CA ILE A 186 0.64 16.03 8.26
C ILE A 186 0.77 17.42 7.65
N ALA A 187 0.00 17.76 6.62
CA ALA A 187 0.02 19.11 6.02
C ALA A 187 -0.37 20.19 7.05
N LEU A 188 -1.39 19.92 7.87
CA LEU A 188 -1.76 20.80 9.01
C LEU A 188 -0.64 20.90 10.03
N GLY A 189 0.01 19.76 10.38
CA GLY A 189 1.16 19.75 11.28
C GLY A 189 2.35 20.57 10.75
N MET A 190 2.49 20.68 9.44
CA MET A 190 3.45 21.54 8.75
C MET A 190 2.96 22.99 8.60
N GLN A 191 1.83 23.33 9.21
CA GLN A 191 1.21 24.66 9.22
C GLN A 191 0.76 25.15 7.84
N ALA A 192 0.45 24.25 6.92
CA ALA A 192 -0.11 24.60 5.61
C ALA A 192 -1.59 25.02 5.73
N GLU A 193 -2.07 25.79 4.76
CA GLU A 193 -3.50 26.01 4.55
C GLU A 193 -4.10 24.82 3.81
N VAL A 194 -4.92 23.98 4.51
CA VAL A 194 -5.39 22.70 3.98
C VAL A 194 -6.87 22.75 3.58
N LEU A 195 -7.16 22.32 2.36
CA LEU A 195 -8.50 22.08 1.83
C LEU A 195 -8.66 20.59 1.49
N LEU A 196 -9.63 19.92 2.12
CA LEU A 196 -9.94 18.51 1.90
C LEU A 196 -11.26 18.37 1.13
N LEU A 197 -11.23 17.65 0.01
CA LEU A 197 -12.40 17.38 -0.82
C LEU A 197 -12.77 15.89 -0.79
N ASP A 198 -14.05 15.61 -0.59
CA ASP A 198 -14.63 14.26 -0.79
C ASP A 198 -16.08 14.38 -1.27
N ARG A 199 -16.60 13.36 -1.93
CA ARG A 199 -18.02 13.27 -2.30
C ARG A 199 -18.90 12.84 -1.14
N ASP A 200 -18.32 12.13 -0.19
CA ASP A 200 -18.97 11.58 1.00
C ASP A 200 -18.98 12.62 2.12
N ILE A 201 -20.18 13.15 2.39
CA ILE A 201 -20.39 14.17 3.42
C ILE A 201 -20.11 13.64 4.82
N ASP A 202 -20.28 12.34 5.08
CA ASP A 202 -20.01 11.78 6.41
C ASP A 202 -18.51 11.72 6.68
N ARG A 203 -17.69 11.45 5.67
CA ARG A 203 -16.22 11.58 5.77
C ARG A 203 -15.80 13.02 6.03
N LEU A 204 -16.43 14.00 5.37
CA LEU A 204 -16.15 15.41 5.62
C LEU A 204 -16.56 15.83 7.03
N ARG A 205 -17.71 15.36 7.56
CA ARG A 205 -18.10 15.56 8.96
C ARG A 205 -17.09 14.96 9.94
N GLN A 206 -16.58 13.76 9.63
CA GLN A 206 -15.54 13.13 10.44
C GLN A 206 -14.23 13.94 10.41
N ALA A 207 -13.83 14.43 9.26
CA ALA A 207 -12.67 15.31 9.12
C ALA A 207 -12.83 16.60 9.94
N GLU A 208 -14.00 17.24 9.86
CA GLU A 208 -14.32 18.44 10.64
C GLU A 208 -14.20 18.18 12.14
N ALA A 209 -14.77 17.06 12.61
CA ALA A 209 -14.71 16.68 14.03
C ALA A 209 -13.26 16.42 14.49
N ILE A 210 -12.44 15.76 13.69
CA ILE A 210 -11.05 15.43 14.01
C ILE A 210 -10.18 16.68 13.99
N TYR A 211 -10.27 17.50 12.95
CA TYR A 211 -9.39 18.65 12.75
C TYR A 211 -9.93 19.96 13.38
N ARG A 212 -11.14 19.95 13.95
CA ARG A 212 -11.73 21.05 14.72
C ARG A 212 -11.69 22.40 13.96
N GLY A 213 -12.03 22.39 12.67
CA GLY A 213 -12.03 23.57 11.82
C GLY A 213 -10.68 24.03 11.30
N HIS A 214 -9.57 23.39 11.68
CA HIS A 214 -8.24 23.71 11.15
C HIS A 214 -8.06 23.24 9.69
N CYS A 215 -8.83 22.24 9.25
CA CYS A 215 -8.92 21.80 7.87
C CYS A 215 -10.23 22.29 7.28
N LYS A 216 -10.18 22.99 6.16
CA LYS A 216 -11.39 23.33 5.42
C LYS A 216 -11.87 22.10 4.65
N THR A 217 -13.17 21.86 4.63
CA THR A 217 -13.77 20.71 3.93
C THR A 217 -14.76 21.21 2.88
N VAL A 218 -14.75 20.58 1.69
CA VAL A 218 -15.63 20.93 0.59
C VAL A 218 -16.14 19.67 -0.11
N ALA A 219 -17.44 19.64 -0.44
CA ALA A 219 -18.02 18.56 -1.24
C ALA A 219 -17.45 18.54 -2.66
N SER A 220 -16.82 17.43 -3.02
CA SER A 220 -16.11 17.28 -4.29
C SER A 220 -17.07 17.18 -5.48
N ASN A 221 -16.90 18.08 -6.43
CA ASN A 221 -17.48 18.04 -7.78
C ASN A 221 -16.49 18.69 -8.75
N ALA A 222 -16.75 18.63 -10.04
CA ALA A 222 -15.81 19.14 -11.05
C ALA A 222 -15.49 20.65 -10.86
N TYR A 223 -16.48 21.46 -10.53
CA TYR A 223 -16.30 22.90 -10.32
C TYR A 223 -15.41 23.20 -9.10
N GLU A 224 -15.70 22.56 -7.96
CA GLU A 224 -14.90 22.79 -6.74
C GLU A 224 -13.48 22.20 -6.83
N VAL A 225 -13.30 21.08 -7.55
CA VAL A 225 -11.96 20.54 -7.84
C VAL A 225 -11.18 21.53 -8.69
N GLU A 226 -11.74 22.05 -9.80
CA GLU A 226 -11.09 23.04 -10.65
C GLU A 226 -10.69 24.27 -9.84
N ARG A 227 -11.64 24.85 -9.11
CA ARG A 227 -11.39 26.04 -8.28
C ARG A 227 -10.28 25.85 -7.26
N ALA A 228 -10.27 24.69 -6.57
CA ALA A 228 -9.28 24.37 -5.57
C ALA A 228 -7.88 24.16 -6.19
N VAL A 229 -7.80 23.40 -7.28
CA VAL A 229 -6.53 23.05 -7.96
C VAL A 229 -5.85 24.29 -8.56
N LEU A 230 -6.61 25.23 -9.13
CA LEU A 230 -6.06 26.49 -9.67
C LEU A 230 -5.39 27.36 -8.59
N ASP A 231 -5.86 27.29 -7.35
CA ASP A 231 -5.29 28.06 -6.23
C ASP A 231 -4.29 27.27 -5.38
N ALA A 232 -4.05 26.00 -5.71
CA ALA A 232 -3.15 25.14 -4.97
C ALA A 232 -1.67 25.41 -5.28
N ASP A 233 -0.81 25.22 -4.27
CA ASP A 233 0.63 25.05 -4.42
C ASP A 233 0.99 23.57 -4.46
N LEU A 234 0.27 22.74 -3.68
CA LEU A 234 0.38 21.28 -3.64
C LEU A 234 -1.00 20.63 -3.77
N VAL A 235 -1.15 19.68 -4.69
CA VAL A 235 -2.34 18.84 -4.83
C VAL A 235 -1.97 17.40 -4.51
N ILE A 236 -2.70 16.77 -3.59
CA ILE A 236 -2.53 15.37 -3.21
C ILE A 236 -3.75 14.57 -3.64
N GLY A 237 -3.57 13.67 -4.59
CA GLY A 237 -4.58 12.73 -5.06
C GLY A 237 -4.62 11.50 -4.18
N ALA A 238 -5.72 11.30 -3.44
CA ALA A 238 -5.89 10.24 -2.45
C ALA A 238 -7.22 9.47 -2.63
N VAL A 239 -7.68 9.33 -3.86
CA VAL A 239 -8.94 8.66 -4.18
C VAL A 239 -8.69 7.18 -4.46
N LEU A 240 -9.29 6.32 -3.65
CA LEU A 240 -9.26 4.88 -3.83
C LEU A 240 -10.67 4.37 -4.13
N VAL A 241 -10.80 3.58 -5.21
CA VAL A 241 -12.02 2.84 -5.52
C VAL A 241 -11.70 1.35 -5.43
N ALA A 242 -12.33 0.66 -4.47
CA ALA A 242 -12.05 -0.76 -4.24
C ALA A 242 -12.35 -1.58 -5.51
N GLY A 243 -11.35 -2.31 -6.00
CA GLY A 243 -11.46 -3.18 -7.17
C GLY A 243 -11.62 -2.48 -8.53
N ALA A 244 -11.47 -1.13 -8.60
CA ALA A 244 -11.61 -0.37 -9.84
C ALA A 244 -10.48 0.65 -10.02
N ARG A 245 -10.34 1.20 -11.22
CA ARG A 245 -9.43 2.31 -11.49
C ARG A 245 -9.92 3.59 -10.82
N ALA A 246 -9.00 4.41 -10.34
CA ALA A 246 -9.31 5.74 -9.84
C ALA A 246 -9.91 6.62 -10.96
N PRO A 247 -10.94 7.44 -10.68
CA PRO A 247 -11.45 8.40 -11.66
C PRO A 247 -10.41 9.49 -11.92
N LYS A 248 -10.35 10.00 -13.16
CA LYS A 248 -9.51 11.15 -13.51
C LYS A 248 -10.23 12.44 -13.09
N LEU A 249 -9.68 13.13 -12.10
CA LEU A 249 -10.27 14.32 -11.47
C LEU A 249 -9.60 15.64 -11.87
N VAL A 250 -8.35 15.56 -12.33
CA VAL A 250 -7.57 16.70 -12.82
C VAL A 250 -7.09 16.34 -14.22
N ASP A 251 -7.55 17.05 -15.22
CA ASP A 251 -7.17 16.84 -16.61
C ASP A 251 -5.95 17.69 -17.01
N ASN A 252 -5.44 17.48 -18.22
CA ASN A 252 -4.26 18.16 -18.74
C ASN A 252 -4.48 19.69 -18.91
N ASP A 253 -5.69 20.11 -19.31
CA ASP A 253 -6.04 21.52 -19.45
C ASP A 253 -5.97 22.22 -18.09
N LEU A 254 -6.55 21.62 -17.06
CA LEU A 254 -6.51 22.16 -15.70
C LEU A 254 -5.07 22.26 -15.17
N VAL A 255 -4.22 21.26 -15.43
CA VAL A 255 -2.79 21.31 -15.06
C VAL A 255 -2.08 22.46 -15.75
N SER A 256 -2.39 22.75 -17.02
CA SER A 256 -1.79 23.86 -17.77
C SER A 256 -2.07 25.24 -17.17
N ARG A 257 -3.18 25.35 -16.44
CA ARG A 257 -3.65 26.60 -15.80
C ARG A 257 -3.25 26.74 -14.34
N MET A 258 -2.61 25.73 -13.75
CA MET A 258 -2.13 25.77 -12.36
C MET A 258 -1.02 26.82 -12.17
N LYS A 259 -0.79 27.18 -10.92
CA LYS A 259 0.35 28.05 -10.56
C LYS A 259 1.65 27.39 -11.03
N ARG A 260 2.50 28.16 -11.69
CA ARG A 260 3.79 27.68 -12.16
C ARG A 260 4.63 27.11 -11.01
N GLY A 261 5.16 25.91 -11.18
CA GLY A 261 5.94 25.18 -10.18
C GLY A 261 5.10 24.58 -9.06
N SER A 262 3.77 24.41 -9.24
CA SER A 262 2.93 23.62 -8.37
C SER A 262 3.35 22.15 -8.39
N VAL A 263 3.04 21.43 -7.32
CA VAL A 263 3.36 20.00 -7.16
C VAL A 263 2.08 19.18 -7.10
N LEU A 264 2.03 18.07 -7.82
CA LEU A 264 0.96 17.09 -7.74
C LEU A 264 1.54 15.76 -7.25
N VAL A 265 1.03 15.25 -6.14
CA VAL A 265 1.39 13.93 -5.59
C VAL A 265 0.22 12.98 -5.76
N ASP A 266 0.39 11.93 -6.54
CA ASP A 266 -0.66 10.95 -6.81
C ASP A 266 -0.44 9.66 -6.00
N ILE A 267 -1.10 9.56 -4.84
CA ILE A 267 -1.08 8.34 -4.01
C ILE A 267 -1.85 7.20 -4.69
N SER A 268 -2.79 7.54 -5.56
CA SER A 268 -3.67 6.57 -6.25
C SER A 268 -3.01 5.90 -7.45
N ILE A 269 -1.71 6.13 -7.67
CA ILE A 269 -0.98 5.69 -8.88
C ILE A 269 -1.07 4.19 -9.12
N ASP A 270 -1.05 3.37 -8.08
CA ASP A 270 -1.18 1.90 -8.18
C ASP A 270 -2.54 1.46 -8.79
N GLN A 271 -3.54 2.35 -8.77
CA GLN A 271 -4.85 2.17 -9.39
C GLN A 271 -5.03 3.02 -10.66
N GLY A 272 -3.94 3.39 -11.32
CA GLY A 272 -3.91 4.18 -12.53
C GLY A 272 -3.88 5.69 -12.32
N GLY A 273 -3.86 6.16 -11.08
CA GLY A 273 -3.79 7.57 -10.71
C GLY A 273 -5.10 8.34 -10.92
N CYS A 274 -5.28 9.41 -10.16
CA CYS A 274 -6.46 10.27 -10.25
C CYS A 274 -6.24 11.58 -11.06
N PHE A 275 -5.04 11.79 -11.60
CA PHE A 275 -4.75 12.84 -12.56
C PHE A 275 -4.61 12.24 -13.97
N ALA A 276 -5.05 12.95 -15.01
CA ALA A 276 -5.04 12.44 -16.38
C ALA A 276 -3.62 12.06 -16.84
N ASP A 277 -2.65 12.92 -16.51
CA ASP A 277 -1.26 12.76 -16.89
C ASP A 277 -0.42 11.90 -15.93
N SER A 278 -1.04 11.28 -14.92
CA SER A 278 -0.33 10.41 -13.99
C SER A 278 0.21 9.17 -14.69
N ARG A 279 1.51 8.94 -14.53
CA ARG A 279 2.21 7.72 -14.92
C ARG A 279 3.10 7.23 -13.78
N PRO A 280 3.21 5.92 -13.54
CA PRO A 280 4.06 5.38 -12.48
C PRO A 280 5.52 5.82 -12.63
N THR A 281 6.11 6.22 -11.51
CA THR A 281 7.55 6.49 -11.36
C THR A 281 8.14 5.60 -10.27
N THR A 282 9.46 5.65 -10.08
CA THR A 282 10.18 4.87 -9.08
C THR A 282 10.87 5.81 -8.07
N HIS A 283 11.37 5.26 -6.97
CA HIS A 283 12.15 6.04 -6.02
C HIS A 283 13.48 6.56 -6.61
N ASP A 284 14.00 5.91 -7.66
CA ASP A 284 15.24 6.32 -8.34
C ASP A 284 15.03 7.54 -9.26
N ASP A 285 13.83 7.64 -9.87
CA ASP A 285 13.42 8.77 -10.72
C ASP A 285 11.98 9.17 -10.36
N PRO A 286 11.78 9.91 -9.24
CA PRO A 286 10.47 10.05 -8.61
C PRO A 286 9.54 11.06 -9.28
N VAL A 287 10.05 11.99 -10.07
CA VAL A 287 9.26 13.12 -10.60
C VAL A 287 9.42 13.31 -12.09
N TYR A 288 8.41 13.91 -12.68
CA TYR A 288 8.47 14.44 -14.05
C TYR A 288 7.66 15.74 -14.14
N ARG A 289 7.78 16.43 -15.27
CA ARG A 289 7.02 17.66 -15.52
C ARG A 289 5.87 17.42 -16.48
N VAL A 290 4.74 18.06 -16.17
CA VAL A 290 3.61 18.28 -17.08
C VAL A 290 3.35 19.78 -17.08
N HIS A 291 3.49 20.41 -18.22
CA HIS A 291 3.52 21.88 -18.33
C HIS A 291 4.54 22.48 -17.32
N ASP A 292 4.12 23.43 -16.52
CA ASP A 292 4.96 24.04 -15.48
C ASP A 292 4.86 23.36 -14.11
N SER A 293 4.11 22.26 -13.99
CA SER A 293 3.89 21.54 -12.74
C SER A 293 4.82 20.34 -12.58
N VAL A 294 5.12 19.96 -11.35
CA VAL A 294 5.91 18.78 -10.97
C VAL A 294 4.98 17.67 -10.52
N PHE A 295 5.08 16.50 -11.13
CA PHE A 295 4.32 15.30 -10.78
C PHE A 295 5.22 14.33 -10.01
N TYR A 296 4.76 13.91 -8.83
CA TYR A 296 5.33 12.82 -8.04
C TYR A 296 4.31 11.66 -8.02
N CYS A 297 4.64 10.57 -8.72
CA CYS A 297 3.75 9.43 -8.92
C CYS A 297 4.45 8.11 -8.61
N VAL A 298 5.25 8.07 -7.53
CA VAL A 298 6.01 6.89 -7.16
C VAL A 298 5.07 5.76 -6.74
N ALA A 299 5.09 4.68 -7.49
CA ALA A 299 4.46 3.43 -7.07
C ALA A 299 5.20 2.89 -5.83
N ASN A 300 4.44 2.39 -4.85
CA ASN A 300 5.03 1.89 -3.61
C ASN A 300 5.67 3.00 -2.72
N MET A 301 5.02 4.15 -2.58
CA MET A 301 5.47 5.20 -1.65
C MET A 301 5.89 4.69 -0.26
N PRO A 302 5.17 3.73 0.39
CA PRO A 302 5.57 3.21 1.69
C PRO A 302 6.94 2.53 1.71
N GLY A 303 7.46 2.09 0.57
CA GLY A 303 8.81 1.53 0.44
C GLY A 303 9.93 2.51 0.77
N ALA A 304 9.68 3.83 0.70
CA ALA A 304 10.66 4.87 1.08
C ALA A 304 10.97 4.91 2.58
N VAL A 305 10.10 4.38 3.43
CA VAL A 305 10.26 4.35 4.89
C VAL A 305 10.08 2.92 5.41
N PRO A 306 10.96 2.00 5.02
CA PRO A 306 10.76 0.57 5.21
C PRO A 306 10.69 0.18 6.70
N HIS A 307 11.44 0.83 7.58
CA HIS A 307 11.35 0.59 9.02
C HIS A 307 9.92 0.83 9.54
N THR A 308 9.38 2.02 9.34
CA THR A 308 8.01 2.36 9.76
C THR A 308 6.98 1.45 9.11
N SER A 309 7.12 1.20 7.81
CA SER A 309 6.18 0.41 7.02
C SER A 309 6.18 -1.06 7.43
N THR A 310 7.33 -1.63 7.76
CA THR A 310 7.45 -3.01 8.27
C THR A 310 6.68 -3.16 9.57
N TYR A 311 6.91 -2.31 10.56
CA TYR A 311 6.20 -2.38 11.84
C TYR A 311 4.70 -2.11 11.68
N ALA A 312 4.32 -1.11 10.90
CA ALA A 312 2.91 -0.80 10.65
C ALA A 312 2.17 -1.97 9.97
N LEU A 313 2.80 -2.63 9.00
CA LEU A 313 2.24 -3.79 8.31
C LEU A 313 2.17 -5.01 9.23
N THR A 314 3.27 -5.36 9.87
CA THR A 314 3.35 -6.59 10.67
C THR A 314 2.46 -6.56 11.90
N ASN A 315 2.22 -5.39 12.49
CA ASN A 315 1.27 -5.23 13.60
C ASN A 315 -0.15 -5.71 13.24
N VAL A 316 -0.54 -5.60 11.96
CA VAL A 316 -1.88 -6.02 11.52
C VAL A 316 -1.87 -7.39 10.83
N THR A 317 -0.74 -7.82 10.24
CA THR A 317 -0.68 -9.13 9.53
C THR A 317 -0.36 -10.30 10.46
N VAL A 318 0.43 -10.08 11.53
CA VAL A 318 0.83 -11.15 12.46
C VAL A 318 -0.37 -11.86 13.11
N PRO A 319 -1.45 -11.20 13.57
CA PRO A 319 -2.61 -11.91 14.10
C PRO A 319 -3.24 -12.89 13.10
N TYR A 320 -3.31 -12.52 11.82
CA TYR A 320 -3.82 -13.40 10.75
C TYR A 320 -2.82 -14.51 10.43
N ALA A 321 -1.54 -14.22 10.40
CA ALA A 321 -0.49 -15.22 10.19
C ALA A 321 -0.50 -16.28 11.30
N LEU A 322 -0.67 -15.87 12.56
CA LEU A 322 -0.86 -16.75 13.71
C LEU A 322 -2.12 -17.64 13.55
N ALA A 323 -3.26 -17.04 13.19
CA ALA A 323 -4.49 -17.81 12.97
C ALA A 323 -4.31 -18.86 11.85
N ILE A 324 -3.64 -18.51 10.76
CA ILE A 324 -3.31 -19.44 9.67
C ILE A 324 -2.35 -20.54 10.16
N ALA A 325 -1.36 -20.18 10.97
CA ALA A 325 -0.36 -21.11 11.47
C ALA A 325 -0.94 -22.09 12.51
N ASP A 326 -1.77 -21.60 13.43
CA ASP A 326 -2.38 -22.38 14.52
C ASP A 326 -3.44 -23.34 14.00
N LEU A 327 -4.36 -22.84 13.16
CA LEU A 327 -5.56 -23.59 12.75
C LEU A 327 -5.38 -24.30 11.40
N GLY A 328 -4.38 -23.92 10.62
CA GLY A 328 -4.33 -24.19 9.20
C GLY A 328 -5.23 -23.23 8.41
N TRP A 329 -4.85 -22.92 7.18
CA TRP A 329 -5.50 -21.87 6.38
C TRP A 329 -7.02 -22.10 6.19
N ARG A 330 -7.49 -23.35 5.98
CA ARG A 330 -8.93 -23.63 5.77
C ARG A 330 -9.77 -23.28 7.00
N ALA A 331 -9.32 -23.72 8.18
CA ALA A 331 -10.04 -23.44 9.42
C ALA A 331 -9.94 -21.96 9.81
N ALA A 332 -8.80 -21.30 9.55
CA ALA A 332 -8.65 -19.88 9.77
C ALA A 332 -9.62 -19.06 8.88
N LEU A 333 -9.76 -19.41 7.61
CA LEU A 333 -10.73 -18.77 6.71
C LEU A 333 -12.20 -19.04 7.12
N ALA A 334 -12.48 -20.22 7.63
CA ALA A 334 -13.82 -20.56 8.12
C ALA A 334 -14.20 -19.78 9.40
N ALA A 335 -13.20 -19.45 10.22
CA ALA A 335 -13.38 -18.70 11.47
C ALA A 335 -13.46 -17.18 11.26
N ASP A 336 -12.89 -16.66 10.18
CA ASP A 336 -12.82 -15.21 9.88
C ASP A 336 -13.25 -14.93 8.44
N GLU A 337 -14.45 -14.35 8.29
CA GLU A 337 -15.03 -13.99 6.99
C GLU A 337 -14.20 -12.92 6.25
N ALA A 338 -13.55 -12.00 6.99
CA ALA A 338 -12.67 -11.00 6.37
C ALA A 338 -11.45 -11.67 5.76
N LEU A 339 -10.82 -12.60 6.49
CA LEU A 339 -9.69 -13.37 5.98
C LEU A 339 -10.10 -14.27 4.80
N ALA A 340 -11.31 -14.85 4.84
CA ALA A 340 -11.84 -15.69 3.75
C ALA A 340 -11.88 -14.94 2.41
N ARG A 341 -12.20 -13.64 2.40
CA ARG A 341 -12.16 -12.78 1.21
C ARG A 341 -10.73 -12.55 0.71
N GLY A 342 -9.73 -12.79 1.55
CA GLY A 342 -8.32 -12.75 1.21
C GLY A 342 -7.88 -13.86 0.26
N LEU A 343 -8.59 -14.99 0.17
CA LEU A 343 -8.20 -16.09 -0.71
C LEU A 343 -8.36 -15.71 -2.17
N ASN A 344 -7.27 -15.76 -2.92
CA ASN A 344 -7.23 -15.40 -4.34
C ASN A 344 -6.94 -16.59 -5.26
N THR A 345 -6.12 -17.55 -4.81
CA THR A 345 -5.79 -18.77 -5.58
C THR A 345 -5.74 -20.00 -4.70
N HIS A 346 -6.14 -21.15 -5.22
CA HIS A 346 -5.94 -22.44 -4.59
C HIS A 346 -5.93 -23.57 -5.62
N GLN A 347 -4.89 -24.41 -5.61
CA GLN A 347 -4.76 -25.61 -6.47
C GLN A 347 -5.11 -25.35 -7.95
N GLY A 348 -4.61 -24.27 -8.53
CA GLY A 348 -4.84 -23.93 -9.92
C GLY A 348 -6.16 -23.17 -10.21
N HIS A 349 -6.95 -22.87 -9.17
CA HIS A 349 -8.18 -22.10 -9.32
C HIS A 349 -8.05 -20.67 -8.80
N LEU A 350 -8.58 -19.72 -9.56
CA LEU A 350 -8.85 -18.37 -9.05
C LEU A 350 -10.10 -18.38 -8.20
N THR A 351 -10.06 -17.67 -7.07
CA THR A 351 -11.22 -17.52 -6.17
C THR A 351 -11.69 -16.08 -6.07
N ASN A 352 -10.92 -15.13 -6.59
CA ASN A 352 -11.27 -13.71 -6.62
C ASN A 352 -11.85 -13.33 -8.00
N GLN A 353 -13.10 -12.89 -8.00
CA GLN A 353 -13.83 -12.54 -9.22
C GLN A 353 -13.21 -11.35 -9.95
N ALA A 354 -12.74 -10.33 -9.25
CA ALA A 354 -12.17 -9.14 -9.86
C ALA A 354 -10.86 -9.46 -10.60
N VAL A 355 -10.02 -10.34 -10.05
CA VAL A 355 -8.81 -10.85 -10.71
C VAL A 355 -9.18 -11.63 -11.97
N ALA A 356 -10.17 -12.50 -11.89
CA ALA A 356 -10.63 -13.29 -13.03
C ALA A 356 -11.14 -12.40 -14.17
N GLN A 357 -11.94 -11.39 -13.85
CA GLN A 357 -12.45 -10.41 -14.83
C GLN A 357 -11.32 -9.60 -15.48
N ALA A 358 -10.30 -9.20 -14.71
CA ALA A 358 -9.16 -8.42 -15.23
C ALA A 358 -8.39 -9.17 -16.32
N HIS A 359 -8.34 -10.52 -16.25
CA HIS A 359 -7.57 -11.36 -17.17
C HIS A 359 -8.44 -12.24 -18.09
N GLY A 360 -9.76 -12.13 -18.01
CA GLY A 360 -10.66 -12.99 -18.81
C GLY A 360 -10.59 -14.48 -18.43
N LEU A 361 -10.28 -14.78 -17.16
CA LEU A 361 -10.13 -16.14 -16.65
C LEU A 361 -11.39 -16.61 -15.90
N ALA A 362 -11.55 -17.93 -15.78
CA ALA A 362 -12.60 -18.50 -14.93
C ALA A 362 -12.25 -18.36 -13.44
N TRP A 363 -13.26 -18.26 -12.59
CA TRP A 363 -13.11 -18.25 -11.13
C TRP A 363 -14.08 -19.21 -10.46
N VAL A 364 -13.71 -19.65 -9.27
CA VAL A 364 -14.49 -20.60 -8.46
C VAL A 364 -14.72 -19.99 -7.08
N PRO A 365 -15.98 -19.85 -6.61
CA PRO A 365 -16.25 -19.40 -5.25
C PRO A 365 -15.63 -20.32 -4.21
N LEU A 366 -15.18 -19.74 -3.07
CA LEU A 366 -14.56 -20.49 -1.96
C LEU A 366 -15.38 -21.75 -1.56
N ALA A 367 -16.72 -21.62 -1.49
CA ALA A 367 -17.61 -22.72 -1.13
C ALA A 367 -17.64 -23.90 -2.12
N LYS A 368 -17.10 -23.73 -3.32
CA LYS A 368 -17.04 -24.76 -4.38
C LYS A 368 -15.61 -25.27 -4.64
N LEU A 369 -14.64 -24.84 -3.85
CA LEU A 369 -13.29 -25.37 -3.97
C LEU A 369 -13.21 -26.84 -3.59
N PRO A 370 -12.40 -27.63 -4.31
CA PRO A 370 -12.16 -29.02 -3.91
C PRO A 370 -11.52 -29.10 -2.51
N ALA A 371 -11.80 -30.21 -1.83
CA ALA A 371 -11.33 -30.49 -0.48
C ALA A 371 -9.79 -30.55 -0.40
#